data_5e76bf8e532df4ef0f887ff64115367b
#
_entry.id   5e76bf8e532df4ef0f887ff64115367b
#
_cell.length_a   1.000
_cell.length_b   1.000
_cell.length_c   1.000
_cell.angle_alpha   90.00
_cell.angle_beta   90.00
_cell.angle_gamma   90.00
#
_symmetry.space_group_name_H-M   'P 1'
#
loop_
_entity.id
_entity.type
_entity.pdbx_description
1 polymer ?
#
loop_
_entity_poly.entity_id
_entity_poly.type
_entity_poly.pdbx_seq_one_letter_code
_entity_poly.pdbx_strand_id
1 'polypeptide(L)'
;MLSHAQIWNALDRLAERNGLSPSGLAKKSGLDATTFNKSKRITPDGRERWPSTESVSKALTATGVTIDSFATLIEGTRRIVQSVPLLGFAQAGNGGYFDDAGFPTGSKGWDEVGLPSISDEHAYALQVSGDSMKPVFRDGDIIVVSPASPIRKGDRVVVKTKDGEVLAKELKRRTAKTIELQSLNPNHVDRSFAATDLEWIARIVWASQ
;
A
#
# COMPACT_ATOMS: atom_id res chain seq x y z
N MET A 1 -9.10 -0.82 15.26
CA MET A 1 -9.09 -1.75 16.43
C MET A 1 -9.90 -2.97 16.06
N LEU A 2 -9.43 -4.20 16.35
CA LEU A 2 -10.16 -5.44 16.07
C LEU A 2 -11.42 -5.52 16.93
N SER A 3 -12.59 -5.75 16.31
CA SER A 3 -13.87 -5.90 17.03
C SER A 3 -14.28 -7.37 17.13
N HIS A 4 -15.13 -7.65 18.13
CA HIS A 4 -15.74 -8.97 18.34
C HIS A 4 -16.45 -9.49 17.07
N ALA A 5 -17.26 -8.62 16.42
CA ALA A 5 -17.96 -9.00 15.22
C ALA A 5 -17.01 -9.34 14.05
N GLN A 6 -15.90 -8.60 13.92
CA GLN A 6 -14.92 -8.85 12.85
C GLN A 6 -14.26 -10.23 12.97
N ILE A 7 -13.84 -10.65 14.18
CA ILE A 7 -13.18 -11.96 14.36
C ILE A 7 -14.16 -13.11 14.11
N TRP A 8 -15.41 -12.99 14.58
CA TRP A 8 -16.42 -14.01 14.34
C TRP A 8 -16.83 -14.11 12.86
N ASN A 9 -16.96 -12.98 12.18
CA ASN A 9 -17.20 -12.95 10.73
C ASN A 9 -16.06 -13.59 9.95
N ALA A 10 -14.81 -13.39 10.38
CA ALA A 10 -13.65 -14.04 9.76
C ALA A 10 -13.69 -15.57 9.91
N LEU A 11 -14.10 -16.09 11.07
CA LEU A 11 -14.29 -17.53 11.28
C LEU A 11 -15.43 -18.09 10.43
N ASP A 12 -16.54 -17.36 10.29
CA ASP A 12 -17.64 -17.74 9.41
C ASP A 12 -17.17 -17.82 7.94
N ARG A 13 -16.46 -16.81 7.46
CA ARG A 13 -15.87 -16.80 6.11
C ARG A 13 -14.84 -17.91 5.92
N LEU A 14 -14.05 -18.22 6.94
CA LEU A 14 -13.11 -19.34 6.91
C LEU A 14 -13.84 -20.66 6.70
N ALA A 15 -14.94 -20.85 7.42
CA ALA A 15 -15.79 -22.04 7.26
C ALA A 15 -16.37 -22.11 5.83
N GLU A 16 -17.01 -21.04 5.36
CA GLU A 16 -17.61 -20.94 4.02
C GLU A 16 -16.60 -21.23 2.90
N ARG A 17 -15.40 -20.64 2.96
CA ARG A 17 -14.34 -20.86 1.96
C ARG A 17 -13.88 -22.33 1.89
N ASN A 18 -14.04 -23.07 2.99
CA ASN A 18 -13.71 -24.48 3.05
C ASN A 18 -14.93 -25.40 2.83
N GLY A 19 -16.09 -24.86 2.44
CA GLY A 19 -17.33 -25.61 2.25
C GLY A 19 -17.90 -26.18 3.55
N LEU A 20 -17.61 -25.55 4.69
CA LEU A 20 -17.99 -26.01 6.03
C LEU A 20 -19.02 -25.07 6.67
N SER A 21 -19.88 -25.64 7.51
CA SER A 21 -20.64 -24.85 8.50
C SER A 21 -19.75 -24.49 9.70
N PRO A 22 -20.12 -23.52 10.55
CA PRO A 22 -19.39 -23.25 11.79
C PRO A 22 -19.19 -24.50 12.67
N SER A 23 -20.20 -25.37 12.77
CA SER A 23 -20.09 -26.65 13.47
C SER A 23 -19.16 -27.64 12.77
N GLY A 24 -19.15 -27.62 11.43
CA GLY A 24 -18.23 -28.43 10.62
C GLY A 24 -16.78 -28.00 10.82
N LEU A 25 -16.52 -26.67 10.82
CA LEU A 25 -15.20 -26.13 11.10
C LEU A 25 -14.73 -26.52 12.51
N ALA A 26 -15.60 -26.40 13.53
CA ALA A 26 -15.25 -26.82 14.90
C ALA A 26 -14.85 -28.30 14.97
N LYS A 27 -15.65 -29.20 14.39
CA LYS A 27 -15.34 -30.63 14.34
C LYS A 27 -14.02 -30.93 13.61
N LYS A 28 -13.80 -30.30 12.43
CA LYS A 28 -12.55 -30.45 11.66
C LYS A 28 -11.33 -29.98 12.45
N SER A 29 -11.53 -28.98 13.32
CA SER A 29 -10.50 -28.41 14.20
C SER A 29 -10.26 -29.21 15.49
N GLY A 30 -10.94 -30.35 15.68
CA GLY A 30 -10.85 -31.13 16.91
C GLY A 30 -11.47 -30.43 18.13
N LEU A 31 -12.47 -29.56 17.89
CA LEU A 31 -13.18 -28.81 18.93
C LEU A 31 -14.63 -29.34 19.09
N ASP A 32 -15.27 -28.95 20.20
CA ASP A 32 -16.70 -29.18 20.35
C ASP A 32 -17.48 -28.53 19.21
N ALA A 33 -18.44 -29.25 18.64
CA ALA A 33 -19.20 -28.83 17.48
C ALA A 33 -19.92 -27.48 17.65
N THR A 34 -20.16 -27.05 18.87
CA THR A 34 -20.84 -25.81 19.19
C THR A 34 -19.89 -24.61 19.35
N THR A 35 -18.58 -24.84 19.37
CA THR A 35 -17.56 -23.82 19.69
C THR A 35 -17.70 -22.54 18.85
N PHE A 36 -18.00 -22.69 17.56
CA PHE A 36 -18.10 -21.55 16.64
C PHE A 36 -19.55 -21.11 16.33
N ASN A 37 -20.53 -21.72 16.99
CA ASN A 37 -21.93 -21.39 16.76
C ASN A 37 -22.28 -19.96 17.23
N LYS A 38 -23.21 -19.32 16.53
CA LYS A 38 -23.69 -17.96 16.85
C LYS A 38 -24.19 -17.85 18.29
N SER A 39 -24.89 -18.88 18.78
CA SER A 39 -25.41 -18.94 20.15
C SER A 39 -24.34 -18.92 21.26
N LYS A 40 -23.09 -19.17 20.92
CA LYS A 40 -21.95 -19.18 21.87
C LYS A 40 -21.15 -17.88 21.85
N ARG A 41 -21.49 -16.92 20.99
CA ARG A 41 -20.72 -15.65 20.82
C ARG A 41 -21.10 -14.58 21.83
N ILE A 42 -22.23 -14.76 22.50
CA ILE A 42 -22.71 -13.91 23.58
C ILE A 42 -23.06 -14.82 24.75
N THR A 43 -22.63 -14.42 25.94
CA THR A 43 -22.98 -15.14 27.17
C THR A 43 -24.43 -14.87 27.59
N PRO A 44 -25.07 -15.69 28.45
CA PRO A 44 -26.45 -15.48 28.90
C PRO A 44 -26.67 -14.12 29.58
N ASP A 45 -25.64 -13.53 30.16
CA ASP A 45 -25.64 -12.19 30.78
C ASP A 45 -25.34 -11.06 29.80
N GLY A 46 -25.33 -11.35 28.47
CA GLY A 46 -25.19 -10.35 27.41
C GLY A 46 -23.76 -9.89 27.09
N ARG A 47 -22.74 -10.52 27.67
CA ARG A 47 -21.34 -10.16 27.41
C ARG A 47 -20.81 -10.80 26.13
N GLU A 48 -19.97 -10.08 25.40
CA GLU A 48 -19.27 -10.59 24.24
C GLU A 48 -18.29 -11.70 24.60
N ARG A 49 -18.49 -12.87 24.02
CA ARG A 49 -17.57 -14.00 24.17
C ARG A 49 -16.66 -14.10 22.97
N TRP A 50 -15.40 -13.82 23.16
CA TRP A 50 -14.37 -13.92 22.14
C TRP A 50 -13.95 -15.37 21.91
N PRO A 51 -13.60 -15.78 20.68
CA PRO A 51 -12.97 -17.06 20.46
C PRO A 51 -11.60 -17.09 21.16
N SER A 52 -11.22 -18.20 21.75
CA SER A 52 -9.87 -18.34 22.31
C SER A 52 -8.84 -18.39 21.18
N THR A 53 -7.64 -17.91 21.46
CA THR A 53 -6.50 -18.00 20.53
C THR A 53 -6.21 -19.45 20.15
N GLU A 54 -6.39 -20.40 21.08
CA GLU A 54 -6.27 -21.82 20.81
C GLU A 54 -7.30 -22.29 19.78
N SER A 55 -8.57 -21.89 19.92
CA SER A 55 -9.63 -22.26 18.98
C SER A 55 -9.36 -21.72 17.58
N VAL A 56 -8.89 -20.46 17.49
CA VAL A 56 -8.50 -19.85 16.21
C VAL A 56 -7.31 -20.62 15.61
N SER A 57 -6.26 -20.89 16.38
CA SER A 57 -5.08 -21.62 15.92
C SER A 57 -5.43 -23.01 15.37
N LYS A 58 -6.28 -23.76 16.08
CA LYS A 58 -6.75 -25.08 15.64
C LYS A 58 -7.55 -24.99 14.33
N ALA A 59 -8.39 -23.95 14.17
CA ALA A 59 -9.16 -23.74 12.94
C ALA A 59 -8.24 -23.43 11.75
N LEU A 60 -7.23 -22.60 11.94
CA LEU A 60 -6.25 -22.27 10.91
C LEU A 60 -5.44 -23.49 10.50
N THR A 61 -4.94 -24.26 11.46
CA THR A 61 -4.20 -25.51 11.20
C THR A 61 -5.07 -26.52 10.44
N ALA A 62 -6.32 -26.72 10.85
CA ALA A 62 -7.23 -27.68 10.23
C ALA A 62 -7.62 -27.29 8.79
N THR A 63 -7.56 -26.02 8.45
CA THR A 63 -7.90 -25.49 7.11
C THR A 63 -6.68 -25.19 6.25
N GLY A 64 -5.46 -25.27 6.79
CA GLY A 64 -4.21 -24.94 6.09
C GLY A 64 -4.06 -23.43 5.79
N VAL A 65 -4.79 -22.57 6.50
CA VAL A 65 -4.78 -21.14 6.28
C VAL A 65 -3.77 -20.47 7.21
N THR A 66 -2.93 -19.59 6.67
CA THR A 66 -1.96 -18.81 7.47
C THR A 66 -2.64 -17.69 8.23
N ILE A 67 -1.98 -17.18 9.28
CA ILE A 67 -2.50 -16.04 10.06
C ILE A 67 -2.70 -14.80 9.21
N ASP A 68 -1.80 -14.54 8.24
CA ASP A 68 -1.91 -13.40 7.32
C ASP A 68 -3.13 -13.53 6.41
N SER A 69 -3.37 -14.72 5.87
CA SER A 69 -4.57 -15.00 5.08
C SER A 69 -5.85 -14.87 5.92
N PHE A 70 -5.81 -15.26 7.20
CA PHE A 70 -6.93 -15.09 8.12
C PHE A 70 -7.16 -13.61 8.45
N ALA A 71 -6.10 -12.82 8.62
CA ALA A 71 -6.21 -11.37 8.83
C ALA A 71 -6.98 -10.69 7.69
N THR A 72 -6.78 -11.12 6.43
CA THR A 72 -7.58 -10.60 5.30
C THR A 72 -9.07 -10.97 5.39
N LEU A 73 -9.42 -12.04 6.09
CA LEU A 73 -10.83 -12.40 6.34
C LEU A 73 -11.45 -11.54 7.45
N ILE A 74 -10.67 -11.11 8.44
CA ILE A 74 -11.12 -10.24 9.53
C ILE A 74 -11.59 -8.89 8.96
N GLU A 75 -10.82 -8.31 8.07
CA GLU A 75 -11.12 -7.00 7.49
C GLU A 75 -12.26 -7.05 6.46
N GLY A 76 -12.71 -8.25 6.09
CA GLY A 76 -13.70 -8.45 5.02
C GLY A 76 -13.19 -7.90 3.73
N THR A 77 -13.06 -8.70 2.71
CA THR A 77 -12.59 -8.42 1.34
C THR A 77 -12.16 -6.97 0.98
N ARG A 78 -11.67 -6.20 1.91
CA ARG A 78 -10.68 -5.20 1.66
C ARG A 78 -9.33 -5.94 1.65
N ARG A 79 -8.99 -6.55 0.50
CA ARG A 79 -7.67 -6.18 -0.01
C ARG A 79 -7.70 -4.67 0.15
N ILE A 80 -6.84 -4.12 0.96
CA ILE A 80 -6.52 -2.71 0.84
C ILE A 80 -5.74 -2.63 -0.47
N VAL A 81 -6.46 -2.74 -1.58
CA VAL A 81 -6.06 -2.19 -2.85
C VAL A 81 -6.34 -0.73 -2.59
N GLN A 82 -5.34 -0.05 -2.07
CA GLN A 82 -5.40 1.40 -1.99
C GLN A 82 -5.41 1.87 -3.42
N SER A 83 -6.53 2.44 -3.85
CA SER A 83 -6.61 3.11 -5.12
C SER A 83 -5.82 4.41 -4.97
N VAL A 84 -4.80 4.56 -5.78
CA VAL A 84 -4.01 5.80 -5.84
C VAL A 84 -4.24 6.48 -7.18
N PRO A 85 -4.34 7.82 -7.20
CA PRO A 85 -4.51 8.55 -8.44
C PRO A 85 -3.27 8.38 -9.34
N LEU A 86 -3.51 8.15 -10.64
CA LEU A 86 -2.49 8.01 -11.68
C LEU A 86 -2.37 9.30 -12.49
N LEU A 87 -1.18 9.85 -12.59
CA LEU A 87 -0.86 11.02 -13.40
C LEU A 87 0.27 10.71 -14.38
N GLY A 88 0.23 11.34 -15.55
CA GLY A 88 1.41 11.38 -16.43
C GLY A 88 2.44 12.40 -15.93
N PHE A 89 3.74 12.19 -16.25
CA PHE A 89 4.80 13.13 -15.89
C PHE A 89 4.55 14.55 -16.42
N ALA A 90 4.02 14.67 -17.64
CA ALA A 90 3.67 15.97 -18.22
C ALA A 90 2.57 16.70 -17.43
N GLN A 91 1.61 15.95 -16.88
CA GLN A 91 0.55 16.51 -16.03
C GLN A 91 1.11 16.91 -14.66
N ALA A 92 2.01 16.10 -14.08
CA ALA A 92 2.66 16.41 -12.83
C ALA A 92 3.53 17.68 -12.88
N GLY A 93 4.05 18.04 -14.06
CA GLY A 93 4.78 19.29 -14.30
C GLY A 93 3.89 20.53 -14.33
N ASN A 94 2.63 20.40 -14.72
CA ASN A 94 1.70 21.53 -14.76
C ASN A 94 1.29 21.97 -13.35
N GLY A 95 1.14 23.27 -13.12
CA GLY A 95 0.71 23.81 -11.83
C GLY A 95 -0.71 23.36 -11.46
N GLY A 96 -0.97 23.25 -10.14
CA GLY A 96 -2.31 22.99 -9.60
C GLY A 96 -2.67 21.52 -9.31
N TYR A 97 -1.81 20.57 -9.65
CA TYR A 97 -2.02 19.16 -9.34
C TYR A 97 -1.39 18.73 -8.01
N PHE A 98 -0.44 19.48 -7.50
CA PHE A 98 0.26 19.25 -6.23
C PHE A 98 0.35 20.53 -5.42
N ASP A 99 0.37 20.39 -4.10
CA ASP A 99 0.74 21.47 -3.20
C ASP A 99 2.28 21.62 -3.09
N ASP A 100 2.74 22.62 -2.34
CA ASP A 100 4.17 22.91 -2.14
C ASP A 100 4.94 21.78 -1.41
N ALA A 101 4.24 20.85 -0.79
CA ALA A 101 4.79 19.67 -0.12
C ALA A 101 4.77 18.42 -1.00
N GLY A 102 4.24 18.50 -2.23
CA GLY A 102 4.16 17.40 -3.19
C GLY A 102 2.96 16.47 -2.97
N PHE A 103 1.94 16.92 -2.24
CA PHE A 103 0.69 16.17 -2.09
C PHE A 103 -0.28 16.50 -3.21
N PRO A 104 -0.98 15.49 -3.77
CA PRO A 104 -1.98 15.74 -4.82
C PRO A 104 -3.16 16.57 -4.28
N THR A 105 -3.50 17.66 -4.96
CA THR A 105 -4.53 18.63 -4.54
C THR A 105 -5.93 18.37 -5.08
N GLY A 106 -6.11 17.34 -5.90
CA GLY A 106 -7.42 16.97 -6.44
C GLY A 106 -7.41 15.57 -7.02
N SER A 107 -8.54 14.87 -6.92
CA SER A 107 -8.69 13.51 -7.44
C SER A 107 -9.77 13.37 -8.50
N LYS A 108 -10.45 14.45 -8.90
CA LYS A 108 -11.54 14.38 -9.88
C LYS A 108 -11.00 14.22 -11.29
N GLY A 109 -11.30 13.08 -11.92
CA GLY A 109 -10.98 12.83 -13.34
C GLY A 109 -9.60 12.20 -13.56
N TRP A 110 -8.94 11.69 -12.52
CA TRP A 110 -7.73 10.90 -12.65
C TRP A 110 -8.06 9.43 -12.77
N ASP A 111 -7.28 8.71 -13.55
CA ASP A 111 -7.29 7.26 -13.54
C ASP A 111 -6.79 6.75 -12.18
N GLU A 112 -7.22 5.56 -11.78
CA GLU A 112 -6.85 4.98 -10.49
C GLU A 112 -6.12 3.66 -10.68
N VAL A 113 -5.04 3.48 -9.94
CA VAL A 113 -4.30 2.20 -9.90
C VAL A 113 -4.46 1.57 -8.54
N GLY A 114 -4.94 0.33 -8.54
CA GLY A 114 -5.05 -0.48 -7.33
C GLY A 114 -3.70 -1.09 -6.94
N LEU A 115 -3.19 -0.77 -5.76
CA LEU A 115 -1.90 -1.23 -5.25
C LEU A 115 -2.04 -2.02 -3.96
N PRO A 116 -1.10 -2.95 -3.67
CA PRO A 116 -0.99 -3.53 -2.33
C PRO A 116 -0.78 -2.41 -1.32
N SER A 117 -1.32 -2.54 -0.11
CA SER A 117 -1.36 -1.50 0.92
C SER A 117 -0.07 -0.70 1.05
N ILE A 118 -0.17 0.59 0.78
CA ILE A 118 0.87 1.59 1.05
C ILE A 118 0.44 2.32 2.32
N SER A 119 1.37 2.57 3.23
CA SER A 119 1.06 3.21 4.52
C SER A 119 0.80 4.71 4.43
N ASP A 120 1.08 5.32 3.28
CA ASP A 120 0.89 6.75 3.02
C ASP A 120 -0.45 6.98 2.31
N GLU A 121 -1.37 7.66 2.98
CA GLU A 121 -2.69 8.01 2.45
C GLU A 121 -2.62 9.01 1.27
N HIS A 122 -1.50 9.72 1.14
CA HIS A 122 -1.25 10.71 0.11
C HIS A 122 -0.36 10.18 -1.04
N ALA A 123 -0.09 8.86 -1.05
CA ALA A 123 0.63 8.25 -2.14
C ALA A 123 -0.14 8.43 -3.46
N TYR A 124 0.60 8.62 -4.53
CA TYR A 124 0.05 8.73 -5.88
C TYR A 124 0.93 7.97 -6.88
N ALA A 125 0.35 7.62 -8.02
CA ALA A 125 1.06 6.95 -9.10
C ALA A 125 1.42 7.93 -10.21
N LEU A 126 2.60 7.72 -10.81
CA LEU A 126 3.05 8.43 -11.99
C LEU A 126 3.40 7.43 -13.09
N GLN A 127 3.03 7.74 -14.32
CA GLN A 127 3.50 6.99 -15.48
C GLN A 127 4.83 7.55 -15.95
N VAL A 128 5.87 6.72 -15.94
CA VAL A 128 7.23 7.10 -16.38
C VAL A 128 7.21 7.47 -17.85
N SER A 129 7.88 8.59 -18.19
CA SER A 129 8.16 8.99 -19.54
C SER A 129 9.65 9.15 -19.76
N GLY A 130 10.16 8.60 -20.86
CA GLY A 130 11.57 8.64 -21.20
C GLY A 130 12.38 7.44 -20.72
N ASP A 131 13.69 7.52 -20.83
CA ASP A 131 14.59 6.39 -20.66
C ASP A 131 15.75 6.64 -19.67
N SER A 132 15.77 7.77 -18.98
CA SER A 132 16.85 8.14 -18.07
C SER A 132 17.02 7.21 -16.88
N MET A 133 16.02 6.41 -16.58
CA MET A 133 16.00 5.44 -15.47
C MET A 133 16.10 3.97 -15.94
N LYS A 134 16.36 3.74 -17.22
CA LYS A 134 16.65 2.38 -17.71
C LYS A 134 17.96 1.85 -17.10
N PRO A 135 18.06 0.53 -16.86
CA PRO A 135 17.06 -0.51 -17.16
C PRO A 135 15.98 -0.69 -16.08
N VAL A 136 16.02 0.09 -15.00
CA VAL A 136 15.17 -0.10 -13.81
C VAL A 136 13.74 0.33 -14.04
N PHE A 137 13.53 1.48 -14.67
CA PHE A 137 12.21 1.94 -15.12
C PHE A 137 12.23 2.17 -16.62
N ARG A 138 11.18 1.74 -17.29
CA ARG A 138 10.96 1.89 -18.72
C ARG A 138 9.90 2.95 -18.99
N ASP A 139 9.89 3.47 -20.18
CA ASP A 139 8.79 4.31 -20.66
C ASP A 139 7.45 3.55 -20.56
N GLY A 140 6.46 4.17 -19.94
CA GLY A 140 5.15 3.56 -19.68
C GLY A 140 5.01 2.83 -18.35
N ASP A 141 6.10 2.52 -17.64
CA ASP A 141 6.03 1.91 -16.30
C ASP A 141 5.28 2.83 -15.33
N ILE A 142 4.57 2.23 -14.38
CA ILE A 142 3.90 2.95 -13.32
C ILE A 142 4.78 2.91 -12.06
N ILE A 143 5.09 4.05 -11.52
CA ILE A 143 5.77 4.19 -10.22
C ILE A 143 4.83 4.80 -9.20
N VAL A 144 4.97 4.39 -7.94
CA VAL A 144 4.20 4.96 -6.83
C VAL A 144 5.12 5.78 -5.96
N VAL A 145 4.68 6.97 -5.68
CA VAL A 145 5.41 8.01 -4.97
C VAL A 145 4.73 8.27 -3.63
N SER A 146 5.52 8.34 -2.58
CA SER A 146 5.06 8.65 -1.23
C SER A 146 5.76 9.92 -0.72
N PRO A 147 5.03 11.04 -0.63
CA PRO A 147 5.57 12.28 -0.06
C PRO A 147 5.95 12.18 1.41
N ALA A 148 5.21 11.39 2.20
CA ALA A 148 5.46 11.22 3.64
C ALA A 148 6.63 10.26 3.95
N SER A 149 7.12 9.49 2.98
CA SER A 149 8.20 8.54 3.22
C SER A 149 9.56 9.24 3.39
N PRO A 150 10.35 8.85 4.41
CA PRO A 150 11.69 9.40 4.59
C PRO A 150 12.59 9.05 3.41
N ILE A 151 13.39 10.03 2.97
CA ILE A 151 14.27 9.91 1.81
C ILE A 151 15.71 9.76 2.29
N ARG A 152 16.41 8.76 1.77
CA ARG A 152 17.82 8.46 2.07
C ARG A 152 18.66 8.45 0.79
N LYS A 153 19.97 8.59 0.94
CA LYS A 153 20.92 8.39 -0.16
C LYS A 153 20.71 7.01 -0.78
N GLY A 154 20.69 6.95 -2.11
CA GLY A 154 20.44 5.73 -2.89
C GLY A 154 18.94 5.44 -3.12
N ASP A 155 18.02 6.18 -2.49
CA ASP A 155 16.60 6.05 -2.79
C ASP A 155 16.28 6.62 -4.18
N ARG A 156 15.35 5.97 -4.86
CA ARG A 156 14.77 6.51 -6.08
C ARG A 156 13.70 7.51 -5.69
N VAL A 157 13.78 8.67 -6.31
CA VAL A 157 12.94 9.81 -5.97
C VAL A 157 12.35 10.43 -7.24
N VAL A 158 11.21 11.07 -7.06
CA VAL A 158 10.68 12.03 -8.01
C VAL A 158 10.92 13.41 -7.44
N VAL A 159 11.39 14.32 -8.28
CA VAL A 159 11.55 15.74 -7.94
C VAL A 159 10.74 16.60 -8.91
N LYS A 160 10.20 17.69 -8.41
CA LYS A 160 9.63 18.77 -9.22
C LYS A 160 10.44 20.03 -9.01
N THR A 161 10.89 20.63 -10.10
CA THR A 161 11.57 21.91 -10.07
C THR A 161 10.55 23.05 -10.07
N LYS A 162 10.97 24.23 -9.64
CA LYS A 162 10.13 25.45 -9.70
C LYS A 162 9.76 25.86 -11.14
N ASP A 163 10.57 25.42 -12.11
CA ASP A 163 10.29 25.63 -13.54
C ASP A 163 9.26 24.61 -14.09
N GLY A 164 8.72 23.73 -13.23
CA GLY A 164 7.69 22.75 -13.59
C GLY A 164 8.24 21.44 -14.18
N GLU A 165 9.55 21.23 -14.25
CA GLU A 165 10.12 19.98 -14.72
C GLU A 165 9.93 18.88 -13.65
N VAL A 166 9.44 17.70 -14.04
CA VAL A 166 9.32 16.53 -13.17
C VAL A 166 10.28 15.45 -13.62
N LEU A 167 11.10 14.97 -12.69
CA LEU A 167 12.18 14.02 -12.96
C LEU A 167 12.13 12.84 -11.98
N ALA A 168 12.27 11.63 -12.49
CA ALA A 168 12.60 10.46 -11.69
C ALA A 168 14.12 10.22 -11.75
N LYS A 169 14.78 10.10 -10.62
CA LYS A 169 16.24 9.91 -10.49
C LYS A 169 16.56 9.11 -9.22
N GLU A 170 17.83 8.72 -9.08
CA GLU A 170 18.38 8.23 -7.82
C GLU A 170 19.03 9.38 -7.03
N LEU A 171 18.77 9.45 -5.73
CA LEU A 171 19.35 10.46 -4.85
C LEU A 171 20.80 10.07 -4.52
N LYS A 172 21.76 10.76 -5.13
CA LYS A 172 23.20 10.56 -4.87
C LYS A 172 23.65 11.25 -3.58
N ARG A 173 23.21 12.48 -3.36
CA ARG A 173 23.54 13.29 -2.18
C ARG A 173 22.48 14.36 -1.94
N ARG A 174 22.22 14.61 -0.65
CA ARG A 174 21.36 15.72 -0.21
C ARG A 174 22.05 16.47 0.93
N THR A 175 22.17 17.78 0.77
CA THR A 175 22.65 18.71 1.80
C THR A 175 21.58 19.78 2.04
N ALA A 176 21.80 20.69 2.99
CA ALA A 176 20.89 21.82 3.20
C ALA A 176 20.82 22.77 1.99
N LYS A 177 21.84 22.78 1.11
CA LYS A 177 21.93 23.71 -0.02
C LYS A 177 21.81 23.05 -1.39
N THR A 178 22.14 21.77 -1.52
CA THR A 178 22.30 21.09 -2.81
C THR A 178 21.70 19.70 -2.79
N ILE A 179 21.07 19.31 -3.90
CA ILE A 179 20.54 17.98 -4.16
C ILE A 179 21.17 17.46 -5.44
N GLU A 180 21.92 16.38 -5.33
CA GLU A 180 22.59 15.71 -6.45
C GLU A 180 21.80 14.46 -6.82
N LEU A 181 21.39 14.36 -8.07
CA LEU A 181 20.56 13.32 -8.63
C LEU A 181 21.32 12.59 -9.73
N GLN A 182 21.25 11.26 -9.70
CA GLN A 182 21.91 10.39 -10.66
C GLN A 182 20.88 9.74 -11.59
N SER A 183 21.18 9.71 -12.88
CA SER A 183 20.48 8.90 -13.85
C SER A 183 20.98 7.45 -13.77
N LEU A 184 20.08 6.47 -13.85
CA LEU A 184 20.50 5.06 -13.89
C LEU A 184 20.96 4.65 -15.29
N ASN A 185 20.48 5.34 -16.32
CA ASN A 185 20.95 5.19 -17.68
C ASN A 185 22.25 6.00 -17.89
N PRO A 186 23.38 5.36 -18.18
CA PRO A 186 24.67 6.04 -18.34
C PRO A 186 24.70 7.03 -19.53
N ASN A 187 23.75 6.96 -20.44
CA ASN A 187 23.63 7.93 -21.55
C ASN A 187 23.05 9.28 -21.10
N HIS A 188 22.59 9.38 -19.85
CA HIS A 188 22.06 10.61 -19.29
C HIS A 188 22.97 11.11 -18.17
N VAL A 189 23.23 12.42 -18.19
CA VAL A 189 24.09 13.07 -17.20
C VAL A 189 23.42 13.17 -15.83
N ASP A 190 24.22 13.14 -14.78
CA ASP A 190 23.79 13.48 -13.43
C ASP A 190 23.35 14.95 -13.37
N ARG A 191 22.39 15.25 -12.52
CA ARG A 191 21.84 16.59 -12.33
C ARG A 191 22.07 17.07 -10.90
N SER A 192 22.43 18.33 -10.75
CA SER A 192 22.59 18.96 -9.44
C SER A 192 21.71 20.21 -9.39
N PHE A 193 20.95 20.36 -8.31
CA PHE A 193 20.05 21.48 -8.09
C PHE A 193 20.38 22.16 -6.78
N ALA A 194 20.20 23.48 -6.71
CA ALA A 194 20.07 24.13 -5.40
C ALA A 194 18.79 23.62 -4.73
N ALA A 195 18.81 23.42 -3.43
CA ALA A 195 17.62 22.97 -2.70
C ALA A 195 16.44 23.92 -2.86
N THR A 196 16.73 25.21 -3.11
CA THR A 196 15.76 26.27 -3.36
C THR A 196 15.08 26.20 -4.74
N ASP A 197 15.67 25.47 -5.68
CA ASP A 197 15.15 25.35 -7.06
C ASP A 197 14.16 24.21 -7.21
N LEU A 198 14.05 23.38 -6.18
CA LEU A 198 13.05 22.32 -6.13
C LEU A 198 11.79 22.81 -5.41
N GLU A 199 10.65 22.47 -5.97
CA GLU A 199 9.34 22.67 -5.37
C GLU A 199 9.12 21.57 -4.31
N TRP A 200 9.32 20.31 -4.71
CA TRP A 200 9.27 19.17 -3.81
C TRP A 200 10.15 17.99 -4.28
N ILE A 201 10.40 17.06 -3.37
CA ILE A 201 11.05 15.78 -3.60
C ILE A 201 10.31 14.70 -2.82
N ALA A 202 9.99 13.58 -3.47
CA ALA A 202 9.25 12.48 -2.86
C ALA A 202 9.87 11.12 -3.24
N ARG A 203 9.71 10.12 -2.37
CA ARG A 203 10.30 8.79 -2.55
C ARG A 203 9.44 7.91 -3.43
N ILE A 204 10.07 7.17 -4.36
CA ILE A 204 9.43 6.09 -5.08
C ILE A 204 9.43 4.85 -4.16
N VAL A 205 8.24 4.34 -3.84
CA VAL A 205 8.04 3.22 -2.91
C VAL A 205 7.66 1.93 -3.61
N TRP A 206 7.19 1.99 -4.85
CA TRP A 206 6.83 0.84 -5.67
C TRP A 206 6.92 1.17 -7.17
N ALA A 207 7.10 0.15 -8.00
CA ALA A 207 7.06 0.27 -9.46
C ALA A 207 6.47 -1.00 -10.08
N SER A 208 5.73 -0.85 -11.19
CA SER A 208 5.38 -1.98 -12.07
C SER A 208 6.63 -2.50 -12.76
N GLN A 209 6.66 -3.79 -13.05
CA GLN A 209 7.67 -4.43 -13.90
C GLN A 209 7.00 -5.41 -14.86
#